data_b14c4c728cae80039c187ae04df3b7b6
#
_entry.id   b14c4c728cae80039c187ae04df3b7b6
#
_cell.length_a   1.000
_cell.length_b   1.000
_cell.length_c   1.000
_cell.angle_alpha   90.00
_cell.angle_beta   90.00
_cell.angle_gamma   90.00
#
_symmetry.space_group_name_H-M   'P 1'
#
loop_
_entity.id
_entity.type
_entity.pdbx_description
1 polymer ?
#
loop_
_entity_poly.entity_id
_entity_poly.type
_entity_poly.pdbx_seq_one_letter_code
_entity_poly.pdbx_strand_id
1 'polypeptide(L)'
;MKKLRPITLILVALLMFFAGCKSKKQVMERPEHLINRITLVNILAESYLIESTLQMTPDDTIPKDELARRYYKDLFDRYKITNEQFESSIAYYVSEEKSAEKLLNDASAIIINKRNEQALSETETTTE
;
A
#
# COMPACT_ATOMS: atom_id res chain seq x y z
N MET A 1 7.72 -20.96 54.14
CA MET A 1 8.11 -20.49 52.78
C MET A 1 7.29 -21.25 51.76
N LYS A 2 6.31 -20.57 51.15
CA LYS A 2 5.45 -21.21 50.14
C LYS A 2 6.26 -21.37 48.86
N LYS A 3 6.48 -22.61 48.41
CA LYS A 3 7.07 -22.91 47.10
C LYS A 3 6.16 -22.32 46.03
N LEU A 4 6.54 -21.19 45.46
CA LEU A 4 5.88 -20.67 44.26
C LEU A 4 5.96 -21.73 43.18
N ARG A 5 4.82 -22.25 42.73
CA ARG A 5 4.76 -23.29 41.71
C ARG A 5 5.40 -22.72 40.43
N PRO A 6 6.25 -23.45 39.73
CA PRO A 6 6.93 -22.97 38.52
C PRO A 6 5.97 -22.42 37.46
N ILE A 7 4.73 -22.88 37.47
CA ILE A 7 3.65 -22.42 36.62
C ILE A 7 3.32 -20.92 36.83
N THR A 8 3.38 -20.44 38.09
CA THR A 8 3.09 -19.02 38.39
C THR A 8 4.19 -18.09 37.88
N LEU A 9 5.46 -18.56 37.93
CA LEU A 9 6.59 -17.81 37.37
C LEU A 9 6.54 -17.75 35.85
N ILE A 10 6.12 -18.82 35.17
CA ILE A 10 5.95 -18.87 33.73
C ILE A 10 4.81 -17.93 33.31
N LEU A 11 3.70 -17.91 34.06
CA LEU A 11 2.56 -17.03 33.77
C LEU A 11 2.91 -15.54 33.91
N VAL A 12 3.70 -15.18 34.94
CA VAL A 12 4.19 -13.82 35.17
C VAL A 12 5.18 -13.40 34.06
N ALA A 13 6.08 -14.31 33.67
CA ALA A 13 7.01 -14.07 32.56
C ALA A 13 6.28 -13.85 31.24
N LEU A 14 5.21 -14.61 30.97
CA LEU A 14 4.38 -14.47 29.76
C LEU A 14 3.64 -13.12 29.72
N LEU A 15 3.12 -12.66 30.87
CA LEU A 15 2.47 -11.35 31.01
C LEU A 15 3.42 -10.17 30.76
N MET A 16 4.69 -10.30 31.13
CA MET A 16 5.70 -9.27 30.87
C MET A 16 6.05 -9.14 29.38
N PHE A 17 5.92 -10.22 28.58
CA PHE A 17 6.16 -10.18 27.15
C PHE A 17 5.09 -9.38 26.37
N PHE A 18 3.87 -9.32 26.87
CA PHE A 18 2.79 -8.54 26.24
C PHE A 18 2.83 -7.04 26.53
N ALA A 19 3.59 -6.58 27.50
CA ALA A 19 3.68 -5.17 27.87
C ALA A 19 4.68 -4.36 27.01
N GLY A 20 5.40 -4.99 26.07
CA GLY A 20 6.55 -4.42 25.35
C GLY A 20 6.26 -3.72 24.02
N CYS A 21 5.08 -3.82 23.44
CA CYS A 21 4.77 -3.19 22.16
C CYS A 21 4.07 -1.82 22.32
N LYS A 22 4.73 -0.86 22.95
CA LYS A 22 4.45 0.56 22.67
C LYS A 22 5.22 0.92 21.40
N SER A 23 4.56 0.83 20.26
CA SER A 23 5.02 1.42 19.00
C SER A 23 5.25 2.92 19.28
N LYS A 24 6.52 3.32 19.37
CA LYS A 24 6.88 4.74 19.41
C LYS A 24 6.44 5.29 18.05
N LYS A 25 5.47 6.19 18.03
CA LYS A 25 5.16 7.01 16.86
C LYS A 25 6.45 7.74 16.47
N GLN A 26 7.16 7.22 15.46
CA GLN A 26 8.19 8.00 14.81
C GLN A 26 7.45 9.04 13.97
N VAL A 27 7.45 10.28 14.44
CA VAL A 27 7.08 11.42 13.59
C VAL A 27 8.13 11.47 12.50
N MET A 28 7.75 11.04 11.30
CA MET A 28 8.66 11.03 10.17
C MET A 28 8.84 12.46 9.69
N GLU A 29 10.09 12.88 9.52
CA GLU A 29 10.39 14.20 8.96
C GLU A 29 9.88 14.27 7.51
N ARG A 30 9.34 15.41 7.12
CA ARG A 30 8.78 15.60 5.78
C ARG A 30 9.88 15.47 4.72
N PRO A 31 9.77 14.52 3.77
CA PRO A 31 10.74 14.38 2.68
C PRO A 31 10.87 15.66 1.85
N GLU A 32 12.07 15.97 1.39
CA GLU A 32 12.35 17.14 0.53
C GLU A 32 11.53 17.11 -0.76
N HIS A 33 11.38 15.92 -1.36
CA HIS A 33 10.65 15.70 -2.60
C HIS A 33 9.35 14.93 -2.36
N LEU A 34 8.55 15.38 -1.39
CA LEU A 34 7.26 14.77 -1.07
C LEU A 34 6.30 14.88 -2.24
N ILE A 35 5.80 13.75 -2.71
CA ILE A 35 4.72 13.69 -3.70
C ILE A 35 3.46 14.27 -3.05
N ASN A 36 2.78 15.19 -3.74
CA ASN A 36 1.51 15.70 -3.21
C ASN A 36 0.48 14.57 -3.08
N ARG A 37 -0.43 14.71 -2.12
CA ARG A 37 -1.35 13.66 -1.74
C ARG A 37 -2.25 13.19 -2.89
N ILE A 38 -2.75 14.11 -3.72
CA ILE A 38 -3.63 13.78 -4.85
C ILE A 38 -2.88 12.92 -5.88
N THR A 39 -1.66 13.32 -6.23
CA THR A 39 -0.81 12.56 -7.15
C THR A 39 -0.48 11.17 -6.57
N LEU A 40 -0.14 11.10 -5.29
CA LEU A 40 0.17 9.82 -4.63
C LEU A 40 -1.04 8.86 -4.63
N VAL A 41 -2.25 9.36 -4.39
CA VAL A 41 -3.48 8.58 -4.46
C VAL A 41 -3.70 8.01 -5.87
N ASN A 42 -3.46 8.79 -6.92
CA ASN A 42 -3.55 8.30 -8.30
C ASN A 42 -2.50 7.21 -8.59
N ILE A 43 -1.26 7.42 -8.17
CA ILE A 43 -0.19 6.43 -8.35
C ILE A 43 -0.54 5.13 -7.61
N LEU A 44 -1.06 5.20 -6.38
CA LEU A 44 -1.51 4.04 -5.63
C LEU A 44 -2.65 3.28 -6.34
N ALA A 45 -3.62 3.99 -6.88
CA ALA A 45 -4.70 3.38 -7.64
C ALA A 45 -4.18 2.65 -8.89
N GLU A 46 -3.25 3.27 -9.63
CA GLU A 46 -2.64 2.64 -10.80
C GLU A 46 -1.72 1.48 -10.42
N SER A 47 -0.96 1.58 -9.33
CA SER A 47 -0.16 0.47 -8.78
C SER A 47 -1.04 -0.75 -8.46
N TYR A 48 -2.21 -0.53 -7.86
CA TYR A 48 -3.15 -1.62 -7.57
C TYR A 48 -3.66 -2.29 -8.86
N LEU A 49 -3.92 -1.53 -9.93
CA LEU A 49 -4.33 -2.08 -11.22
C LEU A 49 -3.18 -2.89 -11.87
N ILE A 50 -1.94 -2.43 -11.74
CA ILE A 50 -0.76 -3.16 -12.19
C ILE A 50 -0.66 -4.51 -11.46
N GLU A 51 -0.75 -4.51 -10.14
CA GLU A 51 -0.71 -5.75 -9.34
C GLU A 51 -1.82 -6.72 -9.73
N SER A 52 -3.04 -6.22 -9.95
CA SER A 52 -4.17 -7.04 -10.40
C SER A 52 -3.91 -7.64 -11.79
N THR A 53 -3.33 -6.87 -12.70
CA THR A 53 -2.96 -7.34 -14.05
C THR A 53 -1.89 -8.43 -13.97
N LEU A 54 -0.86 -8.23 -13.14
CA LEU A 54 0.21 -9.21 -12.95
C LEU A 54 -0.31 -10.53 -12.37
N GLN A 55 -1.30 -10.48 -11.47
CA GLN A 55 -1.93 -11.68 -10.91
C GLN A 55 -2.70 -12.48 -11.97
N MET A 56 -3.34 -11.80 -12.92
CA MET A 56 -4.12 -12.43 -13.98
C MET A 56 -3.29 -12.87 -15.19
N THR A 57 -2.05 -12.39 -15.31
CA THR A 57 -1.18 -12.73 -16.44
C THR A 57 -0.57 -14.11 -16.23
N PRO A 58 -0.67 -15.05 -17.20
CA PRO A 58 0.00 -16.34 -17.14
C PRO A 58 1.53 -16.20 -17.13
N ASP A 59 2.22 -17.15 -16.48
CA ASP A 59 3.70 -17.13 -16.33
C ASP A 59 4.49 -17.63 -17.55
N ASP A 60 3.82 -17.89 -18.66
CA ASP A 60 4.35 -18.68 -19.76
C ASP A 60 5.15 -17.91 -20.83
N THR A 61 5.09 -16.57 -20.81
CA THR A 61 5.72 -15.75 -21.87
C THR A 61 6.80 -14.81 -21.35
N ILE A 62 6.57 -14.12 -20.26
CA ILE A 62 7.51 -13.17 -19.63
C ILE A 62 7.50 -13.39 -18.12
N PRO A 63 8.66 -13.49 -17.45
CA PRO A 63 8.71 -13.57 -15.99
C PRO A 63 7.96 -12.39 -15.34
N LYS A 64 7.10 -12.68 -14.37
CA LYS A 64 6.26 -11.65 -13.71
C LYS A 64 7.07 -10.51 -13.10
N ASP A 65 8.24 -10.79 -12.58
CA ASP A 65 9.14 -9.78 -12.02
C ASP A 65 9.70 -8.83 -13.08
N GLU A 66 9.94 -9.31 -14.30
CA GLU A 66 10.35 -8.47 -15.43
C GLU A 66 9.17 -7.62 -15.92
N LEU A 67 7.99 -8.20 -16.02
CA LEU A 67 6.78 -7.48 -16.40
C LEU A 67 6.43 -6.40 -15.36
N ALA A 68 6.53 -6.72 -14.08
CA ALA A 68 6.33 -5.76 -12.99
C ALA A 68 7.31 -4.58 -13.11
N ARG A 69 8.60 -4.84 -13.30
CA ARG A 69 9.59 -3.78 -13.48
C ARG A 69 9.25 -2.85 -14.66
N ARG A 70 8.76 -3.39 -15.76
CA ARG A 70 8.36 -2.58 -16.93
C ARG A 70 7.16 -1.69 -16.62
N TYR A 71 6.11 -2.24 -15.99
CA TYR A 71 4.93 -1.49 -15.63
C TYR A 71 5.21 -0.39 -14.59
N TYR A 72 5.98 -0.69 -13.55
CA TYR A 72 6.34 0.30 -12.56
C TYR A 72 7.28 1.38 -13.12
N LYS A 73 8.22 1.00 -13.99
CA LYS A 73 9.05 1.98 -14.68
C LYS A 73 8.20 2.94 -15.50
N ASP A 74 7.27 2.44 -16.30
CA ASP A 74 6.37 3.26 -17.11
C ASP A 74 5.48 4.16 -16.25
N LEU A 75 4.94 3.62 -15.14
CA LEU A 75 4.16 4.38 -14.18
C LEU A 75 4.96 5.56 -13.62
N PHE A 76 6.14 5.31 -13.11
CA PHE A 76 6.97 6.34 -12.50
C PHE A 76 7.50 7.37 -13.51
N ASP A 77 7.82 6.94 -14.73
CA ASP A 77 8.20 7.84 -15.82
C ASP A 77 7.06 8.81 -16.19
N ARG A 78 5.81 8.33 -16.25
CA ARG A 78 4.64 9.16 -16.52
C ARG A 78 4.40 10.22 -15.45
N TYR A 79 4.60 9.87 -14.19
CA TYR A 79 4.47 10.81 -13.06
C TYR A 79 5.75 11.61 -12.79
N LYS A 80 6.85 11.32 -13.50
CA LYS A 80 8.17 11.95 -13.34
C LYS A 80 8.67 11.87 -11.89
N ILE A 81 8.54 10.70 -11.29
CA ILE A 81 8.99 10.40 -9.93
C ILE A 81 9.99 9.27 -9.92
N THR A 82 10.75 9.15 -8.84
CA THR A 82 11.61 8.01 -8.57
C THR A 82 10.95 7.05 -7.59
N ASN A 83 11.46 5.81 -7.54
CA ASN A 83 11.02 4.84 -6.54
C ASN A 83 11.23 5.34 -5.11
N GLU A 84 12.37 6.00 -4.85
CA GLU A 84 12.69 6.57 -3.53
C GLU A 84 11.69 7.66 -3.12
N GLN A 85 11.28 8.53 -4.05
CA GLN A 85 10.26 9.55 -3.80
C GLN A 85 8.91 8.90 -3.47
N PHE A 86 8.55 7.83 -4.18
CA PHE A 86 7.32 7.09 -3.94
C PHE A 86 7.33 6.44 -2.55
N GLU A 87 8.36 5.67 -2.23
CA GLU A 87 8.49 4.99 -0.94
C GLU A 87 8.51 5.98 0.24
N SER A 88 9.32 7.04 0.15
CA SER A 88 9.42 8.06 1.21
C SER A 88 8.11 8.83 1.39
N SER A 89 7.38 9.09 0.31
CA SER A 89 6.07 9.75 0.37
C SER A 89 5.01 8.87 1.02
N ILE A 90 4.96 7.58 0.66
CA ILE A 90 4.07 6.62 1.34
C ILE A 90 4.40 6.56 2.83
N ALA A 91 5.67 6.36 3.18
CA ALA A 91 6.10 6.26 4.56
C ALA A 91 5.71 7.51 5.38
N TYR A 92 5.87 8.69 4.81
CA TYR A 92 5.46 9.95 5.43
C TYR A 92 3.96 9.99 5.71
N TYR A 93 3.12 9.75 4.69
CA TYR A 93 1.66 9.80 4.87
C TYR A 93 1.12 8.69 5.77
N VAL A 94 1.74 7.51 5.77
CA VAL A 94 1.36 6.38 6.64
C VAL A 94 1.78 6.63 8.09
N SER A 95 2.81 7.44 8.36
CA SER A 95 3.21 7.80 9.72
C SER A 95 2.15 8.61 10.46
N GLU A 96 1.25 9.29 9.76
CA GLU A 96 0.12 10.01 10.33
C GLU A 96 -1.09 9.07 10.51
N GLU A 97 -1.53 8.87 11.74
CA GLU A 97 -2.50 7.83 12.18
C GLU A 97 -3.82 7.75 11.40
N LYS A 98 -4.30 8.87 10.88
CA LYS A 98 -5.55 8.94 10.10
C LYS A 98 -5.32 9.09 8.60
N SER A 99 -4.09 9.27 8.18
CA SER A 99 -3.73 9.56 6.79
C SER A 99 -3.65 8.29 5.96
N ALA A 100 -3.18 7.19 6.53
CA ALA A 100 -3.08 5.90 5.85
C ALA A 100 -4.43 5.37 5.38
N GLU A 101 -5.42 5.32 6.29
CA GLU A 101 -6.77 4.86 5.97
C GLU A 101 -7.42 5.74 4.88
N LYS A 102 -7.30 7.06 5.04
CA LYS A 102 -7.83 7.99 4.05
C LYS A 102 -7.13 7.87 2.69
N LEU A 103 -5.82 7.62 2.68
CA LEU A 103 -5.05 7.42 1.45
C LEU A 103 -5.55 6.20 0.68
N LEU A 104 -5.77 5.08 1.37
CA LEU A 104 -6.29 3.85 0.80
C LEU A 104 -7.74 3.98 0.33
N ASN A 105 -8.59 4.64 1.11
CA ASN A 105 -9.98 4.88 0.76
C ASN A 105 -10.11 5.76 -0.50
N ASP A 106 -9.31 6.81 -0.60
CA ASP A 106 -9.30 7.68 -1.78
C ASP A 106 -8.78 6.94 -3.03
N ALA A 107 -7.74 6.11 -2.90
CA ALA A 107 -7.25 5.26 -4.00
C ALA A 107 -8.31 4.24 -4.44
N SER A 108 -9.00 3.60 -3.49
CA SER A 108 -10.09 2.67 -3.77
C SER A 108 -11.25 3.35 -4.52
N ALA A 109 -11.60 4.57 -4.14
CA ALA A 109 -12.64 5.34 -4.83
C ALA A 109 -12.28 5.62 -6.30
N ILE A 110 -11.02 5.92 -6.60
CA ILE A 110 -10.54 6.10 -7.98
C ILE A 110 -10.69 4.80 -8.78
N ILE A 111 -10.33 3.67 -8.21
CA ILE A 111 -10.42 2.36 -8.86
C ILE A 111 -11.89 2.05 -9.20
N ILE A 112 -12.80 2.26 -8.25
CA ILE A 112 -14.23 2.04 -8.44
C ILE A 112 -14.78 2.94 -9.56
N ASN A 113 -14.41 4.21 -9.58
CA ASN A 113 -14.86 5.15 -10.61
C ASN A 113 -14.36 4.74 -11.99
N LYS A 114 -13.07 4.41 -12.14
CA LYS A 114 -12.51 3.91 -13.41
C LYS A 114 -13.22 2.65 -13.91
N ARG A 115 -13.54 1.73 -13.01
CA ARG A 115 -14.27 0.50 -13.34
C ARG A 115 -15.69 0.80 -13.84
N ASN A 116 -16.39 1.74 -13.21
CA ASN A 116 -17.72 2.14 -13.61
C ASN A 116 -17.72 2.83 -14.99
N GLU A 117 -16.74 3.69 -15.26
CA GLU A 117 -16.56 4.34 -16.56
C GLU A 117 -16.32 3.31 -17.68
N GLN A 118 -15.50 2.29 -17.43
CA GLN A 118 -15.28 1.21 -18.39
C GLN A 118 -16.54 0.40 -18.66
N ALA A 119 -17.30 0.03 -17.63
CA ALA A 119 -18.54 -0.70 -17.78
C ALA A 119 -19.61 0.09 -18.59
N LEU A 120 -19.66 1.40 -18.42
CA LEU A 120 -20.56 2.26 -19.20
C LEU A 120 -20.13 2.32 -20.67
N SER A 121 -18.84 2.46 -20.97
CA SER A 121 -18.33 2.50 -22.34
C SER A 121 -18.55 1.18 -23.11
N GLU A 122 -18.49 0.03 -22.42
CA GLU A 122 -18.76 -1.27 -23.02
C GLU A 122 -20.24 -1.47 -23.35
N THR A 123 -21.14 -0.90 -22.55
CA THR A 123 -22.59 -0.96 -22.82
C THR A 123 -23.01 -0.09 -24.01
N GLU A 124 -22.36 1.05 -24.23
CA GLU A 124 -22.65 1.91 -25.37
C GLU A 124 -22.20 1.30 -26.71
N THR A 125 -21.10 0.55 -26.72
CA THR A 125 -20.59 -0.12 -27.93
C THR A 125 -21.37 -1.37 -28.34
N THR A 126 -22.22 -1.92 -27.46
CA THR A 126 -22.99 -3.15 -27.73
C THR A 126 -24.40 -2.85 -28.28
N THR A 127 -24.79 -1.57 -28.36
CA THR A 127 -26.13 -1.13 -28.82
C THR A 127 -26.17 -0.60 -30.26
N GLU A 128 -25.06 -0.71 -31.01
CA GLU A 128 -25.01 -0.51 -32.46
C GLU A 128 -24.89 -1.86 -33.17
#